data_f8279088759e385ee67b21bd7cb0981d
#
_entry.id   f8279088759e385ee67b21bd7cb0981d
#
_cell.length_a   1.000
_cell.length_b   1.000
_cell.length_c   1.000
_cell.angle_alpha   90.00
_cell.angle_beta   90.00
_cell.angle_gamma   90.00
#
_symmetry.space_group_name_H-M   'P 1'
#
loop_
_entity.id
_entity.type
_entity.pdbx_description
1 polymer ?
#
loop_
_entity_poly.entity_id
_entity_poly.type
_entity_poly.pdbx_seq_one_letter_code
_entity_poly.pdbx_strand_id
1 'polypeptide(L)'
;MAILEKLSEYAPVLQSVSIVPVGLSRYRKGLYPLESFDKEDARYLISQVERWQKIMVKKHGIHFVHASDEWYILAGYELPEEGRYDGYLQLENGVGMMRLLETEVKERLEQLEGDDREVNATVATGRLAAPYIGKMIKLVQKKFPNVQAEVYAVKNNFFGEKITVSGLITATDLMDQLAQRNLGEKVLIPCNMLRSGEDVFLDDLTVEDVRQALKTEVVVVDEPGADLVNCLIEAPDHKKIRRRQIYEQTGSSDSGQA
;
A
#
# COMPACT_ATOMS: atom_id res chain seq x y z
N MET A 1 -17.31 -19.69 -4.71
CA MET A 1 -16.58 -20.74 -5.48
C MET A 1 -17.10 -20.88 -6.91
N ALA A 2 -18.41 -20.96 -7.16
CA ALA A 2 -18.97 -21.04 -8.54
C ALA A 2 -18.53 -19.87 -9.46
N ILE A 3 -18.33 -18.67 -8.89
CA ILE A 3 -17.83 -17.51 -9.68
C ILE A 3 -16.41 -17.75 -10.17
N LEU A 4 -15.51 -18.26 -9.32
CA LEU A 4 -14.13 -18.55 -9.73
C LEU A 4 -14.04 -19.65 -10.77
N GLU A 5 -14.88 -20.68 -10.66
CA GLU A 5 -14.99 -21.73 -11.67
C GLU A 5 -15.34 -21.13 -13.04
N LYS A 6 -16.39 -20.31 -13.08
CA LYS A 6 -16.80 -19.64 -14.33
C LYS A 6 -15.73 -18.68 -14.86
N LEU A 7 -15.07 -17.90 -14.00
CA LEU A 7 -14.00 -16.99 -14.42
C LEU A 7 -12.78 -17.77 -14.94
N SER A 8 -12.48 -18.95 -14.39
CA SER A 8 -11.36 -19.78 -14.84
C SER A 8 -11.51 -20.31 -16.27
N GLU A 9 -12.74 -20.33 -16.82
CA GLU A 9 -13.00 -20.72 -18.21
C GLU A 9 -12.42 -19.71 -19.21
N TYR A 10 -12.18 -18.46 -18.78
CA TYR A 10 -11.60 -17.41 -19.61
C TYR A 10 -10.06 -17.34 -19.55
N ALA A 11 -9.43 -18.18 -18.73
CA ALA A 11 -7.95 -18.25 -18.71
C ALA A 11 -7.42 -18.91 -20.02
N PRO A 12 -6.29 -18.45 -20.60
CA PRO A 12 -5.36 -17.46 -20.04
C PRO A 12 -5.65 -16.00 -20.47
N VAL A 13 -6.74 -15.72 -21.20
CA VAL A 13 -7.09 -14.35 -21.61
C VAL A 13 -7.38 -13.49 -20.39
N LEU A 14 -8.18 -13.98 -19.44
CA LEU A 14 -8.28 -13.43 -18.12
C LEU A 14 -7.09 -13.96 -17.30
N GLN A 15 -6.13 -13.07 -17.02
CA GLN A 15 -4.86 -13.46 -16.39
C GLN A 15 -4.94 -13.53 -14.87
N SER A 16 -5.79 -12.71 -14.25
CA SER A 16 -5.81 -12.58 -12.79
C SER A 16 -7.18 -12.17 -12.26
N VAL A 17 -7.51 -12.65 -11.07
CA VAL A 17 -8.69 -12.27 -10.29
C VAL A 17 -8.25 -11.95 -8.87
N SER A 18 -8.59 -10.76 -8.35
CA SER A 18 -8.37 -10.40 -6.95
C SER A 18 -9.62 -10.59 -6.11
N ILE A 19 -9.46 -11.03 -4.88
CA ILE A 19 -10.50 -11.06 -3.85
C ILE A 19 -10.10 -10.07 -2.76
N VAL A 20 -10.94 -9.05 -2.57
CA VAL A 20 -10.72 -7.95 -1.63
C VAL A 20 -11.85 -7.96 -0.62
N PRO A 21 -11.60 -7.75 0.68
CA PRO A 21 -12.67 -7.67 1.68
C PRO A 21 -13.47 -6.40 1.49
N VAL A 22 -14.76 -6.46 1.82
CA VAL A 22 -15.62 -5.27 1.77
C VAL A 22 -15.26 -4.29 2.88
N GLY A 23 -14.98 -3.04 2.51
CA GLY A 23 -14.81 -1.94 3.46
C GLY A 23 -16.17 -1.43 3.95
N LEU A 24 -16.40 -1.44 5.26
CA LEU A 24 -17.66 -0.98 5.86
C LEU A 24 -17.51 0.46 6.36
N SER A 25 -17.81 1.44 5.48
CA SER A 25 -17.84 2.84 5.85
C SER A 25 -19.03 3.19 6.77
N ARG A 26 -18.95 4.32 7.47
CA ARG A 26 -20.03 4.87 8.29
C ARG A 26 -21.24 5.35 7.48
N TYR A 27 -21.08 5.52 6.17
CA TYR A 27 -22.11 6.06 5.25
C TYR A 27 -23.00 4.97 4.64
N ARG A 28 -23.37 3.95 5.43
CA ARG A 28 -24.17 2.81 4.97
C ARG A 28 -25.62 2.83 5.41
N LYS A 29 -26.13 3.96 5.88
CA LYS A 29 -27.54 4.07 6.32
C LYS A 29 -28.48 3.78 5.13
N GLY A 30 -29.39 2.82 5.29
CA GLY A 30 -30.34 2.42 4.27
C GLY A 30 -29.82 1.40 3.25
N LEU A 31 -28.55 1.00 3.31
CA LEU A 31 -27.99 -0.08 2.49
C LEU A 31 -28.17 -1.45 3.17
N TYR A 32 -28.09 -2.51 2.38
CA TYR A 32 -28.11 -3.89 2.89
C TYR A 32 -27.08 -4.05 4.03
N PRO A 33 -27.50 -4.61 5.19
CA PRO A 33 -26.59 -4.81 6.30
C PRO A 33 -25.52 -5.85 5.94
N LEU A 34 -24.24 -5.47 6.10
CA LEU A 34 -23.09 -6.33 5.95
C LEU A 34 -22.33 -6.40 7.25
N GLU A 35 -21.74 -7.54 7.52
CA GLU A 35 -20.83 -7.77 8.64
C GLU A 35 -19.37 -7.73 8.16
N SER A 36 -18.48 -7.31 9.05
CA SER A 36 -17.03 -7.37 8.77
C SER A 36 -16.57 -8.80 8.85
N PHE A 37 -15.64 -9.17 8.00
CA PHE A 37 -14.97 -10.47 8.10
C PHE A 37 -14.11 -10.54 9.36
N ASP A 38 -14.01 -11.72 9.91
CA ASP A 38 -13.14 -12.03 11.03
C ASP A 38 -11.90 -12.85 10.62
N LYS A 39 -11.12 -13.24 11.61
CA LYS A 39 -9.89 -14.02 11.39
C LYS A 39 -10.15 -15.39 10.79
N GLU A 40 -11.21 -16.06 11.20
CA GLU A 40 -11.55 -17.40 10.71
C GLU A 40 -12.10 -17.34 9.29
N ASP A 41 -12.89 -16.32 8.95
CA ASP A 41 -13.32 -16.05 7.58
C ASP A 41 -12.12 -15.86 6.64
N ALA A 42 -11.13 -15.07 7.10
CA ALA A 42 -9.93 -14.82 6.32
C ALA A 42 -9.10 -16.09 6.09
N ARG A 43 -8.95 -16.92 7.11
CA ARG A 43 -8.25 -18.20 7.01
C ARG A 43 -8.96 -19.16 6.06
N TYR A 44 -10.28 -19.22 6.16
CA TYR A 44 -11.09 -20.03 5.24
C TYR A 44 -10.92 -19.55 3.80
N LEU A 45 -11.03 -18.24 3.55
CA LEU A 45 -10.84 -17.66 2.22
C LEU A 45 -9.46 -18.01 1.65
N ILE A 46 -8.39 -17.77 2.41
CA ILE A 46 -7.02 -18.06 1.96
C ILE A 46 -6.89 -19.55 1.57
N SER A 47 -7.45 -20.47 2.36
CA SER A 47 -7.42 -21.89 2.03
C SER A 47 -8.09 -22.20 0.69
N GLN A 48 -9.18 -21.50 0.37
CA GLN A 48 -9.87 -21.63 -0.92
C GLN A 48 -9.05 -21.05 -2.08
N VAL A 49 -8.43 -19.86 -1.87
CA VAL A 49 -7.53 -19.24 -2.85
C VAL A 49 -6.37 -20.17 -3.16
N GLU A 50 -5.70 -20.71 -2.16
CA GLU A 50 -4.57 -21.64 -2.34
C GLU A 50 -4.95 -22.92 -3.08
N ARG A 51 -6.15 -23.44 -2.82
CA ARG A 51 -6.68 -24.58 -3.56
C ARG A 51 -6.85 -24.26 -5.05
N TRP A 52 -7.42 -23.08 -5.36
CA TRP A 52 -7.58 -22.62 -6.74
C TRP A 52 -6.25 -22.37 -7.42
N GLN A 53 -5.31 -21.74 -6.74
CA GLN A 53 -3.95 -21.51 -7.25
C GLN A 53 -3.28 -22.82 -7.65
N LYS A 54 -3.36 -23.87 -6.83
CA LYS A 54 -2.80 -25.19 -7.17
C LYS A 54 -3.41 -25.78 -8.45
N ILE A 55 -4.72 -25.59 -8.67
CA ILE A 55 -5.41 -26.05 -9.86
C ILE A 55 -4.94 -25.25 -11.09
N MET A 56 -4.89 -23.92 -10.96
CA MET A 56 -4.58 -23.02 -12.07
C MET A 56 -3.10 -23.08 -12.48
N VAL A 57 -2.18 -23.18 -11.53
CA VAL A 57 -0.75 -23.43 -11.81
C VAL A 57 -0.57 -24.72 -12.58
N LYS A 58 -1.25 -25.81 -12.17
CA LYS A 58 -1.16 -27.11 -12.90
C LYS A 58 -1.72 -27.01 -14.31
N LYS A 59 -2.78 -26.23 -14.53
CA LYS A 59 -3.50 -26.16 -15.82
C LYS A 59 -2.93 -25.12 -16.77
N HIS A 60 -2.50 -23.98 -16.25
CA HIS A 60 -2.14 -22.78 -17.05
C HIS A 60 -0.78 -22.19 -16.67
N GLY A 61 -0.09 -22.67 -15.63
CA GLY A 61 1.18 -22.11 -15.18
C GLY A 61 1.09 -20.78 -14.44
N ILE A 62 -0.11 -20.34 -14.07
CA ILE A 62 -0.38 -19.07 -13.36
C ILE A 62 -1.19 -19.32 -12.09
N HIS A 63 -1.02 -18.49 -11.05
CA HIS A 63 -1.81 -18.60 -9.82
C HIS A 63 -3.27 -18.15 -10.03
N PHE A 64 -3.50 -17.18 -10.91
CA PHE A 64 -4.80 -16.71 -11.39
C PHE A 64 -5.64 -15.99 -10.33
N VAL A 65 -5.85 -16.59 -9.15
CA VAL A 65 -6.69 -16.04 -8.07
C VAL A 65 -5.81 -15.59 -6.92
N HIS A 66 -6.00 -14.35 -6.47
CA HIS A 66 -5.20 -13.75 -5.41
C HIS A 66 -6.09 -13.14 -4.34
N ALA A 67 -5.74 -13.36 -3.08
CA ALA A 67 -6.28 -12.60 -1.95
C ALA A 67 -5.45 -11.34 -1.75
N SER A 68 -6.11 -10.20 -1.45
CA SER A 68 -5.39 -8.99 -1.06
C SER A 68 -4.60 -9.18 0.24
N ASP A 69 -3.58 -8.36 0.46
CA ASP A 69 -2.73 -8.40 1.65
C ASP A 69 -3.55 -8.29 2.95
N GLU A 70 -4.66 -7.56 2.90
CA GLU A 70 -5.59 -7.41 4.03
C GLU A 70 -6.10 -8.75 4.56
N TRP A 71 -6.38 -9.73 3.69
CA TRP A 71 -6.80 -11.05 4.10
C TRP A 71 -5.72 -11.80 4.89
N TYR A 72 -4.46 -11.72 4.45
CA TYR A 72 -3.34 -12.35 5.16
C TYR A 72 -3.10 -11.69 6.51
N ILE A 73 -3.18 -10.36 6.56
CA ILE A 73 -3.03 -9.59 7.81
C ILE A 73 -4.17 -9.96 8.78
N LEU A 74 -5.42 -10.00 8.32
CA LEU A 74 -6.58 -10.37 9.13
C LEU A 74 -6.47 -11.82 9.64
N ALA A 75 -6.01 -12.74 8.80
CA ALA A 75 -5.76 -14.14 9.17
C ALA A 75 -4.63 -14.31 10.20
N GLY A 76 -3.74 -13.32 10.31
CA GLY A 76 -2.49 -13.40 11.08
C GLY A 76 -1.48 -14.34 10.42
N TYR A 77 -1.47 -14.41 9.09
CA TYR A 77 -0.54 -15.19 8.29
C TYR A 77 0.59 -14.31 7.75
N GLU A 78 1.72 -14.94 7.45
CA GLU A 78 2.77 -14.32 6.66
C GLU A 78 2.27 -14.09 5.22
N LEU A 79 2.76 -13.00 4.60
CA LEU A 79 2.46 -12.73 3.19
C LEU A 79 3.13 -13.78 2.29
N PRO A 80 2.49 -14.18 1.19
CA PRO A 80 3.08 -15.09 0.22
C PRO A 80 4.45 -14.61 -0.28
N GLU A 81 5.29 -15.55 -0.71
CA GLU A 81 6.53 -15.25 -1.39
C GLU A 81 6.28 -14.60 -2.76
N GLU A 82 7.23 -13.80 -3.23
CA GLU A 82 7.14 -12.99 -4.45
C GLU A 82 6.65 -13.77 -5.67
N GLY A 83 7.19 -14.97 -5.90
CA GLY A 83 6.82 -15.81 -7.04
C GLY A 83 5.35 -16.23 -7.10
N ARG A 84 4.57 -16.00 -6.04
CA ARG A 84 3.12 -16.32 -6.01
C ARG A 84 2.22 -15.21 -6.53
N TYR A 85 2.78 -14.06 -6.90
CA TYR A 85 2.00 -12.90 -7.36
C TYR A 85 1.98 -12.73 -8.88
N ASP A 86 2.61 -13.65 -9.65
CA ASP A 86 2.62 -13.66 -11.12
C ASP A 86 3.00 -12.30 -11.74
N GLY A 87 4.00 -11.61 -11.15
CA GLY A 87 4.44 -10.30 -11.58
C GLY A 87 3.57 -9.15 -11.08
N TYR A 88 2.81 -9.34 -10.01
CA TYR A 88 2.05 -8.28 -9.32
C TYR A 88 0.94 -7.62 -10.14
N LEU A 89 0.20 -8.40 -10.93
CA LEU A 89 -0.87 -7.91 -11.82
C LEU A 89 -2.03 -7.17 -11.10
N GLN A 90 -2.12 -7.28 -9.78
CA GLN A 90 -3.25 -6.77 -8.99
C GLN A 90 -2.81 -5.83 -7.86
N LEU A 91 -1.66 -5.11 -8.03
CA LEU A 91 -1.16 -4.20 -7.00
C LEU A 91 -2.19 -3.15 -6.56
N GLU A 92 -2.87 -2.52 -7.51
CA GLU A 92 -3.88 -1.49 -7.23
C GLU A 92 -5.07 -2.01 -6.41
N ASN A 93 -5.29 -3.33 -6.43
CA ASN A 93 -6.27 -4.01 -5.60
C ASN A 93 -5.71 -4.51 -4.26
N GLY A 94 -4.51 -4.05 -3.89
CA GLY A 94 -3.86 -4.38 -2.63
C GLY A 94 -3.32 -5.81 -2.56
N VAL A 95 -2.99 -6.42 -3.71
CA VAL A 95 -2.41 -7.78 -3.78
C VAL A 95 -0.89 -7.68 -3.93
N GLY A 96 -0.15 -8.08 -2.91
CA GLY A 96 1.30 -8.13 -2.92
C GLY A 96 2.01 -6.80 -2.72
N MET A 97 1.28 -5.72 -2.39
CA MET A 97 1.88 -4.40 -2.15
C MET A 97 2.90 -4.44 -1.01
N MET A 98 2.58 -5.12 0.08
CA MET A 98 3.47 -5.20 1.24
C MET A 98 4.69 -6.10 0.96
N ARG A 99 4.54 -7.15 0.16
CA ARG A 99 5.67 -7.99 -0.26
C ARG A 99 6.60 -7.22 -1.19
N LEU A 100 6.06 -6.55 -2.19
CA LEU A 100 6.85 -5.72 -3.11
C LEU A 100 7.59 -4.61 -2.36
N LEU A 101 6.92 -3.89 -1.46
CA LEU A 101 7.53 -2.89 -0.59
C LEU A 101 8.75 -3.47 0.16
N GLU A 102 8.61 -4.66 0.75
CA GLU A 102 9.70 -5.30 1.50
C GLU A 102 10.88 -5.66 0.58
N THR A 103 10.60 -6.22 -0.60
CA THR A 103 11.61 -6.57 -1.60
C THR A 103 12.39 -5.32 -2.04
N GLU A 104 11.69 -4.28 -2.47
CA GLU A 104 12.30 -3.04 -2.97
C GLU A 104 13.09 -2.27 -1.90
N VAL A 105 12.60 -2.25 -0.64
CA VAL A 105 13.35 -1.68 0.49
C VAL A 105 14.66 -2.43 0.69
N LYS A 106 14.65 -3.75 0.67
CA LYS A 106 15.87 -4.57 0.84
C LYS A 106 16.85 -4.33 -0.30
N GLU A 107 16.38 -4.40 -1.55
CA GLU A 107 17.20 -4.15 -2.75
C GLU A 107 17.80 -2.75 -2.74
N ARG A 108 17.01 -1.73 -2.36
CA ARG A 108 17.52 -0.36 -2.27
C ARG A 108 18.59 -0.23 -1.18
N LEU A 109 18.37 -0.84 -0.02
CA LEU A 109 19.36 -0.83 1.06
C LEU A 109 20.66 -1.56 0.68
N GLU A 110 20.61 -2.61 -0.13
CA GLU A 110 21.82 -3.29 -0.63
C GLU A 110 22.67 -2.40 -1.54
N GLN A 111 22.05 -1.49 -2.29
CA GLN A 111 22.74 -0.55 -3.19
C GLN A 111 23.36 0.65 -2.47
N LEU A 112 23.03 0.88 -1.21
CA LEU A 112 23.49 2.04 -0.45
C LEU A 112 24.62 1.66 0.50
N GLU A 113 25.53 2.59 0.73
CA GLU A 113 26.44 2.53 1.89
C GLU A 113 25.78 3.24 3.08
N GLY A 114 25.89 2.64 4.27
CA GLY A 114 25.41 3.26 5.50
C GLY A 114 26.31 4.40 5.93
N ASP A 115 25.75 5.39 6.61
CA ASP A 115 26.47 6.53 7.19
C ASP A 115 25.78 7.03 8.46
N ASP A 116 26.37 8.06 9.08
CA ASP A 116 25.92 8.66 10.34
C ASP A 116 24.97 9.85 10.14
N ARG A 117 24.28 9.95 9.00
CA ARG A 117 23.31 11.02 8.75
C ARG A 117 22.22 11.06 9.81
N GLU A 118 21.88 12.24 10.26
CA GLU A 118 20.80 12.47 11.20
C GLU A 118 19.55 12.89 10.44
N VAL A 119 18.45 12.18 10.62
CA VAL A 119 17.13 12.52 10.08
C VAL A 119 16.09 12.18 11.14
N ASN A 120 15.14 13.08 11.33
CA ASN A 120 13.99 12.85 12.21
C ASN A 120 12.70 13.02 11.42
N ALA A 121 11.91 11.96 11.30
CA ALA A 121 10.72 11.92 10.44
C ALA A 121 9.57 11.14 11.07
N THR A 122 8.36 11.49 10.63
CA THR A 122 7.15 10.69 10.90
C THR A 122 6.66 10.07 9.59
N VAL A 123 6.32 8.78 9.60
CA VAL A 123 5.65 8.12 8.48
C VAL A 123 4.18 7.91 8.85
N ALA A 124 3.28 8.68 8.24
CA ALA A 124 1.86 8.55 8.47
C ALA A 124 1.24 7.58 7.44
N THR A 125 0.49 6.60 7.94
CA THR A 125 -0.12 5.57 7.11
C THR A 125 -1.39 5.02 7.75
N GLY A 126 -2.17 4.23 7.02
CA GLY A 126 -3.33 3.55 7.57
C GLY A 126 -2.96 2.47 8.59
N ARG A 127 -3.90 2.15 9.47
CA ARG A 127 -3.69 1.19 10.58
C ARG A 127 -3.25 -0.19 10.09
N LEU A 128 -3.72 -0.61 8.91
CA LEU A 128 -3.38 -1.91 8.32
C LEU A 128 -1.90 -2.01 7.96
N ALA A 129 -1.36 -0.98 7.29
CA ALA A 129 0.02 -0.96 6.80
C ALA A 129 1.05 -0.62 7.90
N ALA A 130 0.65 0.10 8.96
CA ALA A 130 1.57 0.62 9.96
C ALA A 130 2.54 -0.40 10.55
N PRO A 131 2.15 -1.64 10.91
CA PRO A 131 3.09 -2.64 11.43
C PRO A 131 4.16 -3.06 10.40
N TYR A 132 3.82 -3.08 9.11
CA TYR A 132 4.72 -3.42 8.02
C TYR A 132 5.71 -2.28 7.73
N ILE A 133 5.21 -1.05 7.65
CA ILE A 133 6.05 0.15 7.53
C ILE A 133 7.04 0.22 8.69
N GLY A 134 6.60 -0.09 9.92
CA GLY A 134 7.49 -0.16 11.08
C GLY A 134 8.61 -1.20 10.96
N LYS A 135 8.36 -2.34 10.30
CA LYS A 135 9.42 -3.32 9.99
C LYS A 135 10.41 -2.74 8.98
N MET A 136 9.93 -2.05 7.94
CA MET A 136 10.80 -1.43 6.92
C MET A 136 11.67 -0.33 7.51
N ILE A 137 11.12 0.54 8.35
CA ILE A 137 11.91 1.55 9.06
C ILE A 137 13.03 0.92 9.88
N LYS A 138 12.77 -0.18 10.58
CA LYS A 138 13.82 -0.90 11.33
C LYS A 138 14.93 -1.45 10.44
N LEU A 139 14.64 -1.83 9.18
CA LEU A 139 15.68 -2.22 8.23
C LEU A 139 16.53 -1.01 7.83
N VAL A 140 15.91 0.14 7.58
CA VAL A 140 16.64 1.40 7.30
C VAL A 140 17.50 1.78 8.47
N GLN A 141 17.00 1.76 9.70
CA GLN A 141 17.72 2.12 10.92
C GLN A 141 18.91 1.20 11.23
N LYS A 142 18.88 -0.06 10.79
CA LYS A 142 20.05 -0.95 10.91
C LYS A 142 21.23 -0.47 10.06
N LYS A 143 20.96 0.18 8.94
CA LYS A 143 21.99 0.68 8.01
C LYS A 143 22.34 2.14 8.25
N PHE A 144 21.38 2.93 8.73
CA PHE A 144 21.48 4.36 9.05
C PHE A 144 21.05 4.58 10.50
N PRO A 145 21.92 4.35 11.49
CA PRO A 145 21.53 4.25 12.90
C PRO A 145 21.01 5.56 13.50
N ASN A 146 21.37 6.71 12.91
CA ASN A 146 20.92 8.02 13.37
C ASN A 146 19.64 8.51 12.67
N VAL A 147 19.05 7.71 11.76
CA VAL A 147 17.72 7.98 11.22
C VAL A 147 16.68 7.62 12.27
N GLN A 148 16.02 8.63 12.81
CA GLN A 148 14.90 8.49 13.74
C GLN A 148 13.61 8.66 12.96
N ALA A 149 12.85 7.57 12.77
CA ALA A 149 11.58 7.61 12.11
C ALA A 149 10.54 6.82 12.91
N GLU A 150 9.38 7.44 13.11
CA GLU A 150 8.25 6.82 13.80
C GLU A 150 7.10 6.61 12.84
N VAL A 151 6.38 5.49 12.98
CA VAL A 151 5.14 5.25 12.22
C VAL A 151 3.95 5.74 13.01
N TYR A 152 3.17 6.60 12.39
CA TYR A 152 1.88 6.98 12.91
C TYR A 152 0.75 6.27 12.15
N ALA A 153 0.02 5.39 12.86
CA ALA A 153 -1.13 4.68 12.33
C ALA A 153 -2.38 5.57 12.42
N VAL A 154 -2.70 6.26 11.32
CA VAL A 154 -3.82 7.19 11.26
C VAL A 154 -5.14 6.42 11.33
N LYS A 155 -6.03 6.88 12.20
CA LYS A 155 -7.39 6.38 12.34
C LYS A 155 -8.29 7.08 11.34
N ASN A 156 -9.04 6.33 10.56
CA ASN A 156 -9.99 6.90 9.62
C ASN A 156 -11.28 7.31 10.35
N ASN A 157 -11.42 8.58 10.68
CA ASN A 157 -12.63 9.12 11.27
C ASN A 157 -13.62 9.57 10.20
N PHE A 158 -13.14 9.96 9.02
CA PHE A 158 -13.98 10.44 7.92
C PHE A 158 -14.89 9.32 7.38
N PHE A 159 -14.34 8.20 6.94
CA PHE A 159 -15.11 7.07 6.42
C PHE A 159 -15.53 6.08 7.52
N GLY A 160 -14.88 6.10 8.68
CA GLY A 160 -15.15 5.25 9.83
C GLY A 160 -14.00 4.32 10.18
N GLU A 161 -13.91 3.97 11.46
CA GLU A 161 -12.76 3.22 12.03
C GLU A 161 -12.55 1.81 11.49
N LYS A 162 -13.57 1.24 10.84
CA LYS A 162 -13.47 -0.07 10.17
C LYS A 162 -12.71 0.02 8.84
N ILE A 163 -12.48 1.23 8.34
CA ILE A 163 -11.64 1.49 7.18
C ILE A 163 -10.20 1.66 7.67
N THR A 164 -9.32 0.75 7.31
CA THR A 164 -7.95 0.66 7.87
C THR A 164 -6.85 0.87 6.84
N VAL A 165 -7.21 0.92 5.56
CA VAL A 165 -6.27 1.10 4.44
C VAL A 165 -5.80 2.55 4.34
N SER A 166 -4.57 2.76 3.87
CA SER A 166 -3.96 4.08 3.71
C SER A 166 -4.67 4.93 2.67
N GLY A 167 -5.10 4.33 1.55
CA GLY A 167 -5.70 5.03 0.41
C GLY A 167 -7.05 5.70 0.68
N LEU A 168 -7.63 5.55 1.86
CA LEU A 168 -8.87 6.21 2.26
C LEU A 168 -8.68 7.15 3.46
N ILE A 169 -7.44 7.44 3.87
CA ILE A 169 -7.13 8.48 4.86
C ILE A 169 -7.26 9.84 4.20
N THR A 170 -7.93 10.76 4.88
CA THR A 170 -8.15 12.14 4.42
C THR A 170 -7.14 13.12 5.01
N ALA A 171 -7.00 14.29 4.40
CA ALA A 171 -6.18 15.37 4.96
C ALA A 171 -6.68 15.79 6.34
N THR A 172 -8.00 15.88 6.52
CA THR A 172 -8.62 16.19 7.83
C THR A 172 -8.19 15.18 8.89
N ASP A 173 -8.23 13.86 8.58
CA ASP A 173 -7.80 12.81 9.52
C ASP A 173 -6.32 12.95 9.90
N LEU A 174 -5.45 13.33 8.95
CA LEU A 174 -4.02 13.59 9.19
C LEU A 174 -3.83 14.81 10.10
N MET A 175 -4.41 15.94 9.74
CA MET A 175 -4.24 17.21 10.48
C MET A 175 -4.73 17.08 11.92
N ASP A 176 -5.91 16.53 12.13
CA ASP A 176 -6.52 16.39 13.48
C ASP A 176 -5.66 15.51 14.40
N GLN A 177 -5.03 14.47 13.85
CA GLN A 177 -4.31 13.49 14.67
C GLN A 177 -2.82 13.80 14.83
N LEU A 178 -2.25 14.60 13.94
CA LEU A 178 -0.82 14.92 13.93
C LEU A 178 -0.49 16.31 14.50
N ALA A 179 -1.44 17.26 14.51
CA ALA A 179 -1.20 18.67 14.87
C ALA A 179 -0.54 18.91 16.23
N GLN A 180 -0.70 18.01 17.20
CA GLN A 180 -0.18 18.15 18.56
C GLN A 180 1.03 17.23 18.83
N ARG A 181 1.65 16.68 17.76
CA ARG A 181 2.75 15.73 17.89
C ARG A 181 4.09 16.35 17.50
N ASN A 182 5.15 15.78 18.04
CA ASN A 182 6.49 16.04 17.51
C ASN A 182 6.65 15.20 16.23
N LEU A 183 6.64 15.85 15.07
CA LEU A 183 6.67 15.20 13.77
C LEU A 183 8.08 15.04 13.19
N GLY A 184 9.07 15.66 13.85
CA GLY A 184 10.41 15.77 13.29
C GLY A 184 10.49 16.78 12.15
N GLU A 185 11.44 16.58 11.25
CA GLU A 185 11.71 17.51 10.14
C GLU A 185 10.71 17.38 9.01
N LYS A 186 10.13 16.20 8.87
CA LYS A 186 9.17 15.89 7.77
C LYS A 186 8.18 14.80 8.15
N VAL A 187 7.04 14.83 7.47
CA VAL A 187 6.03 13.78 7.48
C VAL A 187 5.99 13.12 6.11
N LEU A 188 6.18 11.81 6.06
CA LEU A 188 6.05 11.02 4.85
C LEU A 188 4.63 10.43 4.78
N ILE A 189 3.98 10.56 3.63
CA ILE A 189 2.68 9.96 3.34
C ILE A 189 2.76 9.15 2.04
N PRO A 190 2.09 8.01 1.92
CA PRO A 190 2.08 7.25 0.67
C PRO A 190 1.18 7.94 -0.37
N CYS A 191 1.60 7.91 -1.64
CA CYS A 191 0.88 8.56 -2.75
C CYS A 191 -0.56 8.09 -2.92
N ASN A 192 -0.89 6.87 -2.50
CA ASN A 192 -2.25 6.34 -2.60
C ASN A 192 -3.26 7.01 -1.65
N MET A 193 -2.83 7.88 -0.73
CA MET A 193 -3.73 8.76 0.01
C MET A 193 -4.32 9.87 -0.87
N LEU A 194 -3.70 10.13 -2.02
CA LEU A 194 -4.07 11.19 -2.95
C LEU A 194 -4.86 10.64 -4.14
N ARG A 195 -5.62 11.50 -4.78
CA ARG A 195 -6.25 11.20 -6.06
C ARG A 195 -5.18 10.92 -7.13
N SER A 196 -5.49 10.01 -8.04
CA SER A 196 -4.54 9.62 -9.09
C SER A 196 -4.07 10.81 -9.91
N GLY A 197 -2.76 11.09 -9.88
CA GLY A 197 -2.14 12.16 -10.65
C GLY A 197 -2.32 13.58 -10.08
N GLU A 198 -2.87 13.72 -8.87
CA GLU A 198 -3.12 15.01 -8.22
C GLU A 198 -2.46 15.06 -6.83
N ASP A 199 -2.21 16.26 -6.32
CA ASP A 199 -1.75 16.51 -4.94
C ASP A 199 -2.95 16.79 -4.01
N VAL A 200 -4.08 16.11 -4.23
CA VAL A 200 -5.36 16.34 -3.56
C VAL A 200 -5.86 15.07 -2.88
N PHE A 201 -6.25 15.19 -1.61
CA PHE A 201 -6.88 14.12 -0.84
C PHE A 201 -8.36 13.93 -1.23
N LEU A 202 -9.00 12.88 -0.71
CA LEU A 202 -10.40 12.57 -1.00
C LEU A 202 -11.40 13.59 -0.42
N ASP A 203 -10.98 14.41 0.52
CA ASP A 203 -11.76 15.50 1.13
C ASP A 203 -11.47 16.87 0.52
N ASP A 204 -10.95 16.91 -0.72
CA ASP A 204 -10.66 18.10 -1.53
C ASP A 204 -9.56 19.03 -0.97
N LEU A 205 -8.89 18.66 0.11
CA LEU A 205 -7.72 19.37 0.64
C LEU A 205 -6.44 18.90 -0.07
N THR A 206 -5.46 19.81 -0.14
CA THR A 206 -4.19 19.57 -0.82
C THR A 206 -3.09 19.14 0.16
N VAL A 207 -2.00 18.59 -0.37
CA VAL A 207 -0.77 18.33 0.42
C VAL A 207 -0.24 19.64 1.02
N GLU A 208 -0.38 20.76 0.31
CA GLU A 208 0.03 22.07 0.81
C GLU A 208 -0.81 22.54 2.00
N ASP A 209 -2.13 22.27 2.02
CA ASP A 209 -2.98 22.57 3.18
C ASP A 209 -2.52 21.79 4.41
N VAL A 210 -2.17 20.51 4.24
CA VAL A 210 -1.62 19.68 5.33
C VAL A 210 -0.27 20.20 5.81
N ARG A 211 0.62 20.60 4.89
CA ARG A 211 1.93 21.19 5.22
C ARG A 211 1.79 22.45 6.07
N GLN A 212 0.88 23.34 5.67
CA GLN A 212 0.60 24.60 6.38
C GLN A 212 0.00 24.34 7.78
N ALA A 213 -0.95 23.41 7.87
CA ALA A 213 -1.60 23.08 9.13
C ALA A 213 -0.65 22.43 10.14
N LEU A 214 0.21 21.50 9.69
CA LEU A 214 1.18 20.81 10.53
C LEU A 214 2.45 21.61 10.78
N LYS A 215 2.72 22.65 9.99
CA LYS A 215 3.95 23.48 10.02
C LYS A 215 5.21 22.61 9.89
N THR A 216 5.12 21.57 9.09
CA THR A 216 6.18 20.57 8.89
C THR A 216 6.16 20.20 7.41
N GLU A 217 7.34 19.91 6.83
CA GLU A 217 7.41 19.41 5.45
C GLU A 217 6.60 18.11 5.30
N VAL A 218 5.81 18.02 4.23
CA VAL A 218 5.04 16.80 3.88
C VAL A 218 5.58 16.27 2.57
N VAL A 219 6.12 15.06 2.63
CA VAL A 219 6.74 14.36 1.49
C VAL A 219 5.83 13.24 1.06
N VAL A 220 5.46 13.23 -0.22
CA VAL A 220 4.71 12.13 -0.81
C VAL A 220 5.69 11.07 -1.28
N VAL A 221 5.50 9.84 -0.82
CA VAL A 221 6.27 8.67 -1.25
C VAL A 221 5.57 8.07 -2.47
N ASP A 222 6.16 8.24 -3.65
CA ASP A 222 5.54 7.85 -4.93
C ASP A 222 5.72 6.37 -5.24
N GLU A 223 6.93 5.84 -5.11
CA GLU A 223 7.22 4.41 -5.30
C GLU A 223 7.36 3.73 -3.94
N PRO A 224 6.79 2.52 -3.77
CA PRO A 224 6.65 1.95 -2.44
C PRO A 224 7.97 1.74 -1.70
N GLY A 225 8.93 1.04 -2.29
CA GLY A 225 10.10 0.55 -1.55
C GLY A 225 11.31 1.44 -1.65
N ALA A 226 11.84 1.65 -2.84
CA ALA A 226 13.05 2.43 -3.07
C ALA A 226 12.84 3.90 -2.66
N ASP A 227 11.68 4.47 -2.98
CA ASP A 227 11.37 5.85 -2.66
C ASP A 227 11.13 6.06 -1.16
N LEU A 228 10.53 5.11 -0.46
CA LEU A 228 10.43 5.14 1.00
C LEU A 228 11.81 5.25 1.66
N VAL A 229 12.79 4.44 1.22
CA VAL A 229 14.16 4.51 1.72
C VAL A 229 14.77 5.87 1.43
N ASN A 230 14.70 6.33 0.18
CA ASN A 230 15.26 7.62 -0.23
C ASN A 230 14.63 8.78 0.55
N CYS A 231 13.30 8.81 0.66
CA CYS A 231 12.60 9.84 1.41
C CYS A 231 12.92 9.83 2.91
N LEU A 232 13.27 8.67 3.48
CA LEU A 232 13.67 8.57 4.88
C LEU A 232 15.09 9.10 5.12
N ILE A 233 16.01 8.88 4.17
CA ILE A 233 17.44 9.19 4.37
C ILE A 233 17.86 10.54 3.76
N GLU A 234 17.07 11.12 2.85
CA GLU A 234 17.35 12.44 2.25
C GLU A 234 16.90 13.57 3.19
N ALA A 235 17.66 14.68 3.20
CA ALA A 235 17.17 15.90 3.84
C ALA A 235 15.94 16.43 3.12
N PRO A 236 15.01 17.12 3.81
CA PRO A 236 13.84 17.72 3.17
C PRO A 236 14.25 18.69 2.05
N ASP A 237 13.80 18.41 0.81
CA ASP A 237 14.08 19.29 -0.34
C ASP A 237 12.83 20.10 -0.68
N HIS A 238 12.83 21.37 -0.27
CA HIS A 238 11.72 22.31 -0.46
C HIS A 238 11.38 22.65 -1.92
N LYS A 239 12.06 22.03 -2.91
CA LYS A 239 11.90 22.37 -4.34
C LYS A 239 11.40 21.25 -5.23
N LYS A 240 11.27 20.01 -4.75
CA LYS A 240 10.82 18.89 -5.58
C LYS A 240 9.40 18.44 -5.21
N ILE A 241 8.42 19.04 -5.87
CA ILE A 241 7.14 18.34 -6.11
C ILE A 241 7.48 17.28 -7.15
N ARG A 242 7.71 16.03 -6.71
CA ARG A 242 7.89 14.90 -7.64
C ARG A 242 6.54 14.64 -8.29
N ARG A 243 6.44 14.86 -9.60
CA ARG A 243 5.25 14.49 -10.38
C ARG A 243 5.20 12.99 -10.52
N ARG A 244 4.09 12.39 -10.14
CA ARG A 244 3.75 10.98 -10.34
C ARG A 244 3.92 10.62 -11.80
N GLN A 245 4.82 9.69 -12.15
CA GLN A 245 4.80 9.03 -13.44
C GLN A 245 3.61 8.06 -13.42
N ILE A 246 2.61 8.36 -14.24
CA ILE A 246 1.51 7.43 -14.51
C ILE A 246 2.16 6.23 -15.19
N TYR A 247 1.97 5.03 -14.65
CA TYR A 247 2.28 3.79 -15.37
C TYR A 247 1.36 3.70 -16.59
N GLU A 248 1.76 4.30 -17.69
CA GLU A 248 1.21 3.97 -19.00
C GLU A 248 1.71 2.56 -19.31
N GLN A 249 0.78 1.62 -19.28
CA GLN A 249 1.00 0.31 -19.92
C GLN A 249 1.28 0.59 -21.39
N THR A 250 2.54 0.59 -21.76
CA THR A 250 2.94 0.55 -23.16
C THR A 250 2.57 -0.82 -23.71
N GLY A 251 1.30 -0.92 -24.15
CA GLY A 251 0.90 -1.98 -25.07
C GLY A 251 1.69 -1.79 -26.35
N SER A 252 2.78 -2.53 -26.50
CA SER A 252 3.49 -2.62 -27.77
C SER A 252 2.58 -3.31 -28.79
N SER A 253 1.84 -2.50 -29.54
CA SER A 253 1.28 -2.93 -30.83
C SER A 253 2.42 -2.97 -31.83
N ASP A 254 3.11 -4.09 -31.90
CA ASP A 254 4.01 -4.39 -33.03
C ASP A 254 3.14 -4.91 -34.17
N SER A 255 2.62 -3.96 -34.97
CA SER A 255 2.04 -4.24 -36.27
C SER A 255 3.18 -4.39 -37.26
N GLY A 256 3.75 -5.59 -37.34
CA GLY A 256 4.65 -5.98 -38.43
C GLY A 256 3.91 -5.97 -39.74
N GLN A 257 4.28 -5.03 -40.61
CA GLN A 257 4.08 -5.12 -42.04
C GLN A 257 5.08 -6.11 -42.60
N ALA A 258 4.61 -7.12 -43.29
CA ALA A 258 5.08 -7.62 -44.59
C ALA A 258 4.23 -8.81 -45.02
#